data_8569010c49a88d3e49b16809d61f7233
#
_entry.id   8569010c49a88d3e49b16809d61f7233
#
_cell.length_a   1.000
_cell.length_b   1.000
_cell.length_c   1.000
_cell.angle_alpha   90.00
_cell.angle_beta   90.00
_cell.angle_gamma   90.00
#
_symmetry.space_group_name_H-M   'P 1'
#
loop_
_entity.id
_entity.type
_entity.pdbx_description
1 polymer ?
#
loop_
_entity_poly.entity_id
_entity_poly.type
_entity_poly.pdbx_seq_one_letter_code
_entity_poly.pdbx_strand_id
1 'polypeptide(L)'
;MRKVAASTCHIELFVSSPPQDEVRSLLAGAGYNVGVRGIQEPHRRVPASLYVVDAGHQLESALKLCQRLRTDQSDGYTPILLVPNADGASTRLASLESGADTSLARPFEPAELLAQVQALLRIKQRHDQLASQAAEAHGTSKRLQAVNQQMDLELDLARRLQESFLPHSLPHLPRVRFAVKYKPASRVGGDFYDIFRLDENHLAFYVADAMGHGVAASLLTIFVKKGVHAKEITGSTYRLIPPTEVLRKLNRDLIEQQIPDLPFITMVYVLFNYQDGTLHFSRAGHPYPLYLPKEGKPALWQIDGGLLGVFETQYRLQTHHLKPGDKLLLYTDGMDGASFEQQSVGLASLHAAVERFRALPIDELVERLASDLFTQTRQSDDLTVFGMEMVE
;
A
#
# COMPACT_ATOMS: atom_id res chain seq x y z
N MET A 1 13.12 33.96 22.88
CA MET A 1 13.59 32.77 23.63
C MET A 1 12.77 32.66 24.93
N ARG A 2 11.94 31.62 25.11
CA ARG A 2 11.18 31.41 26.36
C ARG A 2 12.17 30.95 27.43
N LYS A 3 12.29 31.75 28.54
CA LYS A 3 12.97 31.29 29.76
C LYS A 3 12.23 30.06 30.27
N VAL A 4 12.95 28.99 30.57
CA VAL A 4 12.39 27.83 31.27
C VAL A 4 11.88 28.35 32.61
N ALA A 5 10.61 28.08 32.92
CA ALA A 5 10.01 28.56 34.18
C ALA A 5 10.77 27.89 35.33
N ALA A 6 11.50 28.68 36.09
CA ALA A 6 12.39 28.20 37.19
C ALA A 6 11.60 27.42 38.26
N SER A 7 10.33 27.71 38.46
CA SER A 7 9.49 27.11 39.51
C SER A 7 9.14 25.64 39.30
N THR A 8 9.33 25.07 38.07
CA THR A 8 9.03 23.67 37.76
C THR A 8 10.26 22.77 37.73
N CYS A 9 11.46 23.35 37.77
CA CYS A 9 12.71 22.58 37.69
C CYS A 9 13.21 22.23 39.09
N HIS A 10 13.35 20.94 39.38
CA HIS A 10 14.00 20.46 40.58
C HIS A 10 15.49 20.23 40.31
N ILE A 11 16.35 20.89 41.11
CA ILE A 11 17.80 20.73 41.08
C ILE A 11 18.24 20.01 42.35
N GLU A 12 18.93 18.91 42.20
CA GLU A 12 19.53 18.21 43.35
C GLU A 12 20.99 18.64 43.51
N LEU A 13 21.29 19.31 44.60
CA LEU A 13 22.62 19.79 44.95
C LEU A 13 23.28 18.84 45.93
N PHE A 14 24.43 18.28 45.55
CA PHE A 14 25.27 17.46 46.39
C PHE A 14 26.43 18.31 46.95
N VAL A 15 26.63 18.32 48.28
CA VAL A 15 27.64 19.13 48.94
C VAL A 15 28.60 18.26 49.75
N SER A 16 29.87 18.65 49.83
CA SER A 16 30.91 17.93 50.56
C SER A 16 30.87 18.15 52.07
N SER A 17 30.30 19.25 52.55
CA SER A 17 30.12 19.59 53.98
C SER A 17 29.05 20.66 54.12
N PRO A 18 28.22 20.69 55.22
CA PRO A 18 27.32 21.80 55.46
C PRO A 18 28.05 23.01 56.03
N PRO A 19 27.61 24.28 55.78
CA PRO A 19 26.89 24.65 54.56
C PRO A 19 27.71 25.60 53.70
N GLN A 20 28.13 25.22 52.55
CA GLN A 20 28.47 26.21 51.52
C GLN A 20 27.15 26.67 50.90
N ASP A 21 26.47 27.65 51.61
CA ASP A 21 25.16 28.18 51.21
C ASP A 21 25.21 28.97 49.88
N GLU A 22 26.40 29.24 49.33
CA GLU A 22 26.56 30.09 48.15
C GLU A 22 25.81 29.53 46.91
N VAL A 23 26.14 28.31 46.50
CA VAL A 23 25.51 27.68 45.31
C VAL A 23 24.01 27.49 45.52
N ARG A 24 23.64 27.00 46.71
CA ARG A 24 22.23 26.87 47.10
C ARG A 24 21.48 28.17 47.04
N SER A 25 22.05 29.21 47.69
CA SER A 25 21.41 30.55 47.79
C SER A 25 21.23 31.21 46.41
N LEU A 26 22.25 31.05 45.53
CA LEU A 26 22.16 31.54 44.14
C LEU A 26 21.07 30.83 43.33
N LEU A 27 20.99 29.53 43.45
CA LEU A 27 19.98 28.72 42.71
C LEU A 27 18.56 29.00 43.26
N ALA A 28 18.39 29.01 44.58
CA ALA A 28 17.10 29.31 45.22
C ALA A 28 16.67 30.75 44.94
N GLY A 29 17.60 31.72 45.01
CA GLY A 29 17.35 33.12 44.66
C GLY A 29 16.96 33.35 43.22
N ALA A 30 17.39 32.46 42.32
CA ALA A 30 16.95 32.41 40.91
C ALA A 30 15.60 31.71 40.70
N GLY A 31 14.95 31.21 41.77
CA GLY A 31 13.65 30.60 41.76
C GLY A 31 13.61 29.08 41.44
N TYR A 32 14.76 28.42 41.52
CA TYR A 32 14.78 26.96 41.36
C TYR A 32 14.39 26.24 42.65
N ASN A 33 13.75 25.09 42.54
CA ASN A 33 13.53 24.17 43.66
C ASN A 33 14.80 23.33 43.89
N VAL A 34 15.47 23.53 45.05
CA VAL A 34 16.80 22.92 45.31
C VAL A 34 16.68 21.95 46.47
N GLY A 35 16.87 20.66 46.16
CA GLY A 35 17.17 19.62 47.14
C GLY A 35 18.65 19.64 47.49
N VAL A 36 19.00 19.33 48.74
CA VAL A 36 20.41 19.31 49.20
C VAL A 36 20.72 17.99 49.85
N ARG A 37 21.86 17.38 49.49
CA ARG A 37 22.38 16.12 50.06
C ARG A 37 23.89 16.15 50.24
N GLY A 38 24.38 15.29 51.13
CA GLY A 38 25.82 15.05 51.27
C GLY A 38 26.35 14.17 50.13
N ILE A 39 27.58 14.47 49.66
CA ILE A 39 28.26 13.65 48.63
C ILE A 39 28.42 12.17 49.06
N GLN A 40 28.54 11.91 50.38
CA GLN A 40 28.73 10.57 50.92
C GLN A 40 27.44 9.87 51.34
N GLU A 41 26.29 10.53 51.23
CA GLU A 41 25.00 9.90 51.56
C GLU A 41 24.64 8.78 50.55
N PRO A 42 23.95 7.71 51.04
CA PRO A 42 23.50 6.67 50.15
C PRO A 42 22.60 7.26 49.08
N HIS A 43 22.97 7.01 47.82
CA HIS A 43 22.22 7.55 46.67
C HIS A 43 20.85 6.88 46.58
N ARG A 44 19.82 7.57 47.03
CA ARG A 44 18.45 7.26 46.70
C ARG A 44 18.10 8.09 45.47
N ARG A 45 17.75 7.45 44.34
CA ARG A 45 17.37 8.12 43.10
C ARG A 45 16.24 9.12 43.39
N VAL A 46 16.49 10.40 43.15
CA VAL A 46 15.47 11.44 43.19
C VAL A 46 15.36 12.00 41.78
N PRO A 47 14.14 12.01 41.20
CA PRO A 47 13.94 12.65 39.92
C PRO A 47 14.35 14.10 39.96
N ALA A 48 15.40 14.46 39.24
CA ALA A 48 15.90 15.83 39.15
C ALA A 48 16.01 16.27 37.68
N SER A 49 15.86 17.56 37.46
CA SER A 49 16.10 18.18 36.15
C SER A 49 17.59 18.46 35.91
N LEU A 50 18.36 18.56 36.97
CA LEU A 50 19.81 18.80 36.95
C LEU A 50 20.40 18.32 38.25
N TYR A 51 21.55 17.68 38.19
CA TYR A 51 22.43 17.43 39.34
C TYR A 51 23.53 18.48 39.36
N VAL A 52 23.72 19.10 40.52
CA VAL A 52 24.87 19.99 40.81
C VAL A 52 25.70 19.33 41.91
N VAL A 53 26.97 19.06 41.64
CA VAL A 53 27.88 18.44 42.60
C VAL A 53 28.92 19.46 43.02
N ASP A 54 28.80 20.01 44.22
CA ASP A 54 29.76 20.93 44.79
C ASP A 54 30.85 20.14 45.51
N ALA A 55 32.01 20.02 44.87
CA ALA A 55 33.10 19.18 45.36
C ALA A 55 33.75 19.70 46.66
N GLY A 56 33.69 21.03 46.92
CA GLY A 56 34.38 21.61 48.04
C GLY A 56 35.84 21.14 48.07
N HIS A 57 36.29 20.57 49.20
CA HIS A 57 37.61 19.98 49.37
C HIS A 57 37.68 18.46 49.03
N GLN A 58 36.56 17.86 48.59
CA GLN A 58 36.45 16.40 48.36
C GLN A 58 36.29 16.06 46.87
N LEU A 59 37.20 16.54 46.04
CA LEU A 59 37.11 16.35 44.57
C LEU A 59 37.01 14.88 44.19
N GLU A 60 37.78 13.97 44.78
CA GLU A 60 37.78 12.55 44.44
C GLU A 60 36.41 11.90 44.72
N SER A 61 35.78 12.24 45.86
CA SER A 61 34.44 11.75 46.19
C SER A 61 33.37 12.31 45.25
N ALA A 62 33.50 13.57 44.82
CA ALA A 62 32.62 14.20 43.87
C ALA A 62 32.71 13.56 42.47
N LEU A 63 33.92 13.24 42.00
CA LEU A 63 34.13 12.53 40.74
C LEU A 63 33.50 11.13 40.78
N LYS A 64 33.69 10.38 41.87
CA LYS A 64 33.06 9.07 42.06
C LYS A 64 31.52 9.17 42.08
N LEU A 65 30.97 10.22 42.68
CA LEU A 65 29.53 10.48 42.66
C LEU A 65 29.03 10.75 41.26
N CYS A 66 29.72 11.59 40.48
CA CYS A 66 29.36 11.86 39.07
C CYS A 66 29.32 10.57 38.25
N GLN A 67 30.31 9.67 38.39
CA GLN A 67 30.32 8.37 37.72
C GLN A 67 29.12 7.52 38.09
N ARG A 68 28.75 7.45 39.37
CA ARG A 68 27.55 6.73 39.83
C ARG A 68 26.27 7.35 39.26
N LEU A 69 26.10 8.67 39.37
CA LEU A 69 24.96 9.37 38.83
C LEU A 69 24.78 9.13 37.34
N ARG A 70 25.87 9.05 36.59
CA ARG A 70 25.85 8.78 35.14
C ARG A 70 25.49 7.32 34.85
N THR A 71 26.03 6.37 35.60
CA THR A 71 25.74 4.94 35.42
C THR A 71 24.28 4.59 35.76
N ASP A 72 23.71 5.27 36.76
CA ASP A 72 22.35 5.02 37.23
C ASP A 72 21.26 5.66 36.37
N GLN A 73 21.61 6.33 35.25
CA GLN A 73 20.67 6.99 34.33
C GLN A 73 20.05 6.02 33.30
N SER A 74 19.66 4.82 33.69
CA SER A 74 19.12 3.81 32.81
C SER A 74 17.79 4.24 32.09
N ASP A 75 17.03 5.15 32.70
CA ASP A 75 15.68 5.53 32.20
C ASP A 75 15.56 7.01 31.77
N GLY A 76 16.66 7.66 31.50
CA GLY A 76 16.59 9.04 31.02
C GLY A 76 17.85 9.84 31.32
N TYR A 77 18.09 10.86 30.54
CA TYR A 77 19.24 11.75 30.68
C TYR A 77 18.98 12.85 31.70
N THR A 78 19.82 12.98 32.72
CA THR A 78 19.88 14.13 33.64
C THR A 78 21.25 14.75 33.58
N PRO A 79 21.42 16.03 33.25
CA PRO A 79 22.71 16.68 33.18
C PRO A 79 23.36 16.81 34.56
N ILE A 80 24.70 16.84 34.60
CA ILE A 80 25.51 16.94 35.80
C ILE A 80 26.46 18.13 35.67
N LEU A 81 26.38 19.09 36.58
CA LEU A 81 27.31 20.20 36.75
C LEU A 81 28.23 19.92 37.94
N LEU A 82 29.54 19.84 37.74
CA LEU A 82 30.52 19.73 38.83
C LEU A 82 31.10 21.11 39.17
N VAL A 83 31.17 21.43 40.46
CA VAL A 83 31.74 22.69 40.97
C VAL A 83 32.99 22.37 41.82
N PRO A 84 34.19 22.33 41.24
CA PRO A 84 35.46 22.12 41.98
C PRO A 84 35.97 23.41 42.60
N ASN A 85 36.81 23.29 43.66
CA ASN A 85 37.41 24.44 44.37
C ASN A 85 38.58 25.11 43.63
N ALA A 86 39.17 24.45 42.64
CA ALA A 86 40.31 24.97 41.92
C ALA A 86 40.17 24.74 40.43
N ASP A 87 40.55 25.71 39.62
CA ASP A 87 40.63 25.57 38.17
C ASP A 87 41.99 24.97 37.75
N GLY A 88 41.93 24.11 36.76
CA GLY A 88 43.08 23.47 36.15
C GLY A 88 42.70 22.55 35.01
N ALA A 89 43.56 22.44 34.00
CA ALA A 89 43.26 21.57 32.85
C ALA A 89 43.02 20.10 33.26
N SER A 90 43.79 19.61 34.25
CA SER A 90 43.63 18.26 34.79
C SER A 90 42.31 18.08 35.54
N THR A 91 41.88 19.09 36.31
CA THR A 91 40.60 19.05 37.04
C THR A 91 39.41 19.06 36.06
N ARG A 92 39.48 19.90 35.03
CA ARG A 92 38.42 19.92 33.97
C ARG A 92 38.32 18.60 33.23
N LEU A 93 39.48 18.03 32.84
CA LEU A 93 39.49 16.73 32.17
C LEU A 93 38.90 15.63 33.06
N ALA A 94 39.36 15.51 34.29
CA ALA A 94 38.83 14.54 35.25
C ALA A 94 37.34 14.71 35.51
N SER A 95 36.83 15.95 35.53
CA SER A 95 35.41 16.26 35.68
C SER A 95 34.58 15.67 34.53
N LEU A 96 35.03 15.89 33.30
CA LEU A 96 34.32 15.36 32.09
C LEU A 96 34.43 13.84 31.99
N GLU A 97 35.61 13.27 32.27
CA GLU A 97 35.84 11.82 32.31
C GLU A 97 35.00 11.11 33.38
N SER A 98 34.68 11.79 34.48
CA SER A 98 33.78 11.28 35.51
C SER A 98 32.30 11.28 35.10
N GLY A 99 31.94 11.81 33.92
CA GLY A 99 30.58 11.86 33.41
C GLY A 99 29.82 13.16 33.73
N ALA A 100 30.48 14.19 34.26
CA ALA A 100 29.89 15.52 34.33
C ALA A 100 29.76 16.11 32.90
N ASP A 101 28.68 16.80 32.63
CA ASP A 101 28.45 17.46 31.32
C ASP A 101 29.21 18.77 31.21
N THR A 102 29.48 19.41 32.33
CA THR A 102 30.35 20.58 32.43
C THR A 102 30.87 20.75 33.84
N SER A 103 31.94 21.56 33.99
CA SER A 103 32.47 21.94 35.31
C SER A 103 32.65 23.46 35.38
N LEU A 104 32.41 24.02 36.58
CA LEU A 104 32.57 25.43 36.88
C LEU A 104 33.41 25.59 38.15
N ALA A 105 34.69 25.93 37.99
CA ALA A 105 35.61 26.04 39.12
C ALA A 105 35.43 27.35 39.88
N ARG A 106 35.73 27.31 41.20
CA ARG A 106 35.78 28.51 42.03
C ARG A 106 37.13 29.25 41.82
N PRO A 107 37.15 30.61 41.95
CA PRO A 107 35.99 31.48 42.09
C PRO A 107 35.26 31.65 40.77
N PHE A 108 33.93 31.75 40.84
CA PHE A 108 33.06 32.01 39.67
C PHE A 108 32.14 33.21 39.93
N GLU A 109 31.68 33.86 38.85
CA GLU A 109 30.66 34.88 38.95
C GLU A 109 29.26 34.24 39.07
N PRO A 110 28.36 34.80 39.91
CA PRO A 110 26.98 34.27 40.02
C PRO A 110 26.23 34.15 38.71
N ALA A 111 26.46 35.06 37.79
CA ALA A 111 25.88 35.03 36.45
C ALA A 111 26.35 33.84 35.61
N GLU A 112 27.61 33.41 35.80
CA GLU A 112 28.21 32.27 35.11
C GLU A 112 27.56 30.94 35.55
N LEU A 113 27.42 30.73 36.87
CA LEU A 113 26.69 29.58 37.40
C LEU A 113 25.28 29.47 36.84
N LEU A 114 24.51 30.56 36.89
CA LEU A 114 23.14 30.59 36.37
C LEU A 114 23.05 30.37 34.87
N ALA A 115 24.01 30.87 34.11
CA ALA A 115 24.09 30.63 32.65
C ALA A 115 24.36 29.16 32.33
N GLN A 116 25.28 28.50 33.05
CA GLN A 116 25.57 27.07 32.90
C GLN A 116 24.35 26.21 33.28
N VAL A 117 23.70 26.50 34.39
CA VAL A 117 22.48 25.80 34.82
C VAL A 117 21.37 25.94 33.77
N GLN A 118 21.16 27.15 33.25
CA GLN A 118 20.15 27.37 32.19
C GLN A 118 20.47 26.62 30.89
N ALA A 119 21.76 26.54 30.53
CA ALA A 119 22.19 25.80 29.35
C ALA A 119 21.92 24.29 29.51
N LEU A 120 22.26 23.72 30.67
CA LEU A 120 22.03 22.30 30.93
C LEU A 120 20.54 21.96 31.02
N LEU A 121 19.74 22.80 31.65
CA LEU A 121 18.27 22.61 31.70
C LEU A 121 17.64 22.66 30.31
N ARG A 122 18.12 23.51 29.39
CA ARG A 122 17.68 23.52 27.99
C ARG A 122 18.04 22.22 27.28
N ILE A 123 19.24 21.67 27.52
CA ILE A 123 19.64 20.37 26.94
C ILE A 123 18.73 19.28 27.48
N LYS A 124 18.48 19.22 28.80
CA LYS A 124 17.55 18.27 29.41
C LYS A 124 16.16 18.33 28.78
N GLN A 125 15.58 19.54 28.68
CA GLN A 125 14.26 19.74 28.08
C GLN A 125 14.22 19.25 26.63
N ARG A 126 15.24 19.55 25.86
CA ARG A 126 15.32 19.09 24.45
C ARG A 126 15.41 17.59 24.35
N HIS A 127 16.22 16.97 25.20
CA HIS A 127 16.37 15.51 25.26
C HIS A 127 15.03 14.84 25.60
N ASP A 128 14.33 15.32 26.63
CA ASP A 128 13.04 14.77 27.04
C ASP A 128 11.97 14.92 25.95
N GLN A 129 11.96 16.06 25.26
CA GLN A 129 11.08 16.28 24.12
C GLN A 129 11.34 15.28 23.00
N LEU A 130 12.61 15.06 22.64
CA LEU A 130 12.98 14.10 21.61
C LEU A 130 12.63 12.65 22.02
N ALA A 131 12.84 12.28 23.28
CA ALA A 131 12.48 10.96 23.79
C ALA A 131 10.96 10.73 23.72
N SER A 132 10.16 11.73 24.10
CA SER A 132 8.69 11.67 23.99
C SER A 132 8.25 11.52 22.54
N GLN A 133 8.78 12.33 21.63
CA GLN A 133 8.46 12.24 20.19
C GLN A 133 8.83 10.88 19.60
N ALA A 134 9.99 10.34 19.99
CA ALA A 134 10.43 9.02 19.54
C ALA A 134 9.47 7.91 20.01
N ALA A 135 9.02 7.97 21.26
CA ALA A 135 8.06 7.03 21.82
C ALA A 135 6.70 7.08 21.12
N GLU A 136 6.18 8.29 20.84
CA GLU A 136 4.94 8.50 20.07
C GLU A 136 5.05 7.98 18.63
N ALA A 137 6.15 8.31 17.95
CA ALA A 137 6.40 7.84 16.59
C ALA A 137 6.47 6.32 16.52
N HIS A 138 7.15 5.68 17.50
CA HIS A 138 7.22 4.23 17.59
C HIS A 138 5.85 3.58 17.83
N GLY A 139 5.04 4.16 18.71
CA GLY A 139 3.67 3.71 18.98
C GLY A 139 2.78 3.81 17.73
N THR A 140 2.87 4.93 17.00
CA THR A 140 2.12 5.14 15.75
C THR A 140 2.56 4.15 14.67
N SER A 141 3.87 3.94 14.51
CA SER A 141 4.42 2.97 13.55
C SER A 141 3.90 1.55 13.81
N LYS A 142 3.90 1.10 15.06
CA LYS A 142 3.34 -0.22 15.43
C LYS A 142 1.85 -0.35 15.10
N ARG A 143 1.05 0.70 15.35
CA ARG A 143 -0.37 0.70 15.02
C ARG A 143 -0.60 0.61 13.51
N LEU A 144 0.15 1.39 12.73
CA LEU A 144 0.08 1.35 11.26
C LEU A 144 0.46 -0.03 10.72
N GLN A 145 1.50 -0.66 11.25
CA GLN A 145 1.88 -2.01 10.86
C GLN A 145 0.76 -3.03 11.14
N ALA A 146 0.13 -2.96 12.31
CA ALA A 146 -0.97 -3.87 12.65
C ALA A 146 -2.18 -3.67 11.73
N VAL A 147 -2.57 -2.42 11.42
CA VAL A 147 -3.66 -2.12 10.48
C VAL A 147 -3.34 -2.61 9.07
N ASN A 148 -2.12 -2.37 8.59
CA ASN A 148 -1.70 -2.84 7.26
C ASN A 148 -1.72 -4.37 7.17
N GLN A 149 -1.25 -5.09 8.20
CA GLN A 149 -1.32 -6.55 8.24
C GLN A 149 -2.77 -7.06 8.19
N GLN A 150 -3.67 -6.41 8.94
CA GLN A 150 -5.09 -6.75 8.91
C GLN A 150 -5.69 -6.53 7.51
N MET A 151 -5.44 -5.38 6.89
CA MET A 151 -5.89 -5.08 5.52
C MET A 151 -5.35 -6.09 4.52
N ASP A 152 -4.10 -6.49 4.64
CA ASP A 152 -3.49 -7.51 3.78
C ASP A 152 -4.23 -8.85 3.85
N LEU A 153 -4.61 -9.29 5.04
CA LEU A 153 -5.37 -10.52 5.23
C LEU A 153 -6.77 -10.44 4.61
N GLU A 154 -7.45 -9.30 4.77
CA GLU A 154 -8.78 -9.08 4.18
C GLU A 154 -8.73 -9.04 2.65
N LEU A 155 -7.73 -8.38 2.07
CA LEU A 155 -7.51 -8.36 0.62
C LEU A 155 -7.14 -9.75 0.07
N ASP A 156 -6.35 -10.56 0.79
CA ASP A 156 -6.04 -11.92 0.38
C ASP A 156 -7.29 -12.82 0.41
N LEU A 157 -8.19 -12.59 1.35
CA LEU A 157 -9.49 -13.28 1.37
C LEU A 157 -10.36 -12.86 0.17
N ALA A 158 -10.45 -11.56 -0.10
CA ALA A 158 -11.19 -11.02 -1.26
C ALA A 158 -10.65 -11.59 -2.58
N ARG A 159 -9.32 -11.67 -2.74
CA ARG A 159 -8.67 -12.30 -3.89
C ARG A 159 -9.11 -13.75 -4.07
N ARG A 160 -9.01 -14.56 -3.02
CA ARG A 160 -9.43 -15.98 -3.08
C ARG A 160 -10.90 -16.15 -3.42
N LEU A 161 -11.76 -15.26 -2.91
CA LEU A 161 -13.17 -15.24 -3.27
C LEU A 161 -13.36 -14.91 -4.75
N GLN A 162 -12.71 -13.85 -5.26
CA GLN A 162 -12.79 -13.48 -6.68
C GLN A 162 -12.28 -14.61 -7.58
N GLU A 163 -11.11 -15.20 -7.28
CA GLU A 163 -10.55 -16.34 -8.02
C GLU A 163 -11.51 -17.54 -8.05
N SER A 164 -12.28 -17.77 -6.98
CA SER A 164 -13.27 -18.87 -6.94
C SER A 164 -14.46 -18.65 -7.89
N PHE A 165 -14.69 -17.41 -8.32
CA PHE A 165 -15.71 -17.10 -9.33
C PHE A 165 -15.20 -17.24 -10.76
N LEU A 166 -13.89 -17.28 -10.98
CA LEU A 166 -13.33 -17.56 -12.29
C LEU A 166 -13.49 -19.06 -12.63
N PRO A 167 -13.53 -19.42 -13.93
CA PRO A 167 -13.58 -20.82 -14.34
C PRO A 167 -12.37 -21.60 -13.82
N HIS A 168 -12.60 -22.69 -13.09
CA HIS A 168 -11.53 -23.57 -12.60
C HIS A 168 -10.79 -24.29 -13.71
N SER A 169 -11.44 -24.53 -14.83
CA SER A 169 -10.87 -25.14 -16.04
C SER A 169 -11.61 -24.65 -17.27
N LEU A 170 -10.88 -24.54 -18.36
CA LEU A 170 -11.48 -24.25 -19.66
C LEU A 170 -12.10 -25.53 -20.25
N PRO A 171 -13.24 -25.42 -20.98
CA PRO A 171 -13.89 -26.57 -21.59
C PRO A 171 -12.96 -27.28 -22.59
N HIS A 172 -12.88 -28.60 -22.50
CA HIS A 172 -12.20 -29.44 -23.49
C HIS A 172 -13.21 -29.87 -24.55
N LEU A 173 -13.05 -29.34 -25.75
CA LEU A 173 -13.93 -29.64 -26.89
C LEU A 173 -13.09 -30.19 -28.06
N PRO A 174 -13.63 -31.13 -28.86
CA PRO A 174 -12.87 -31.76 -29.94
C PRO A 174 -12.35 -30.80 -31.00
N ARG A 175 -13.12 -29.73 -31.26
CA ARG A 175 -12.89 -28.80 -32.40
C ARG A 175 -12.48 -27.40 -31.98
N VAL A 176 -12.30 -27.15 -30.69
CA VAL A 176 -11.99 -25.80 -30.16
C VAL A 176 -11.02 -25.89 -29.00
N ARG A 177 -10.01 -25.04 -29.04
CA ARG A 177 -9.08 -24.83 -27.93
C ARG A 177 -9.31 -23.42 -27.35
N PHE A 178 -9.17 -23.33 -26.05
CA PHE A 178 -9.23 -22.06 -25.31
C PHE A 178 -7.96 -21.88 -24.50
N ALA A 179 -7.53 -20.64 -24.40
CA ALA A 179 -6.44 -20.23 -23.50
C ALA A 179 -6.81 -18.90 -22.84
N VAL A 180 -6.36 -18.70 -21.61
CA VAL A 180 -6.57 -17.45 -20.92
C VAL A 180 -5.34 -17.10 -20.09
N LYS A 181 -4.99 -15.82 -20.12
CA LYS A 181 -4.05 -15.23 -19.17
C LYS A 181 -4.76 -14.10 -18.46
N TYR A 182 -4.84 -14.24 -17.14
CA TYR A 182 -5.43 -13.26 -16.23
C TYR A 182 -4.38 -12.85 -15.21
N LYS A 183 -4.17 -11.57 -15.04
CA LYS A 183 -3.24 -11.03 -14.05
C LYS A 183 -3.76 -9.70 -13.52
N PRO A 184 -4.24 -9.64 -12.28
CA PRO A 184 -4.64 -8.40 -11.66
C PRO A 184 -3.43 -7.50 -11.36
N ALA A 185 -3.60 -6.18 -11.48
CA ALA A 185 -2.60 -5.18 -11.14
C ALA A 185 -2.41 -5.04 -9.64
N SER A 186 -3.44 -5.31 -8.87
CA SER A 186 -3.44 -5.31 -7.41
C SER A 186 -3.79 -6.70 -6.85
N ARG A 187 -4.11 -6.80 -5.55
CA ARG A 187 -4.54 -8.08 -4.96
C ARG A 187 -5.87 -8.58 -5.50
N VAL A 188 -6.76 -7.67 -5.89
CA VAL A 188 -8.04 -7.95 -6.55
C VAL A 188 -8.18 -7.02 -7.75
N GLY A 189 -8.78 -7.50 -8.84
CA GLY A 189 -8.90 -6.79 -10.11
C GLY A 189 -10.33 -6.40 -10.45
N GLY A 190 -10.48 -5.46 -11.41
CA GLY A 190 -11.73 -5.14 -12.09
C GLY A 190 -12.02 -6.03 -13.28
N ASP A 191 -10.97 -6.63 -13.85
CA ASP A 191 -11.09 -7.57 -14.95
C ASP A 191 -11.79 -8.87 -14.55
N PHE A 192 -12.59 -9.39 -15.47
CA PHE A 192 -13.28 -10.66 -15.26
C PHE A 192 -13.56 -11.38 -16.58
N TYR A 193 -13.48 -12.70 -16.57
CA TYR A 193 -13.88 -13.53 -17.69
C TYR A 193 -14.67 -14.76 -17.21
N ASP A 194 -15.51 -15.30 -18.08
CA ASP A 194 -16.15 -16.58 -17.84
C ASP A 194 -16.34 -17.35 -19.15
N ILE A 195 -16.45 -18.67 -19.05
CA ILE A 195 -16.78 -19.57 -20.13
C ILE A 195 -17.59 -20.73 -19.58
N PHE A 196 -18.76 -20.98 -20.16
CA PHE A 196 -19.65 -22.02 -19.70
C PHE A 196 -20.47 -22.63 -20.83
N ARG A 197 -20.77 -23.89 -20.67
CA ARG A 197 -21.54 -24.68 -21.62
C ARG A 197 -23.04 -24.43 -21.44
N LEU A 198 -23.77 -24.21 -22.52
CA LEU A 198 -25.20 -23.98 -22.51
C LEU A 198 -26.00 -25.24 -22.86
N ASP A 199 -25.56 -25.98 -23.86
CA ASP A 199 -26.11 -27.25 -24.30
C ASP A 199 -25.04 -28.11 -25.02
N GLU A 200 -25.46 -29.12 -25.77
CA GLU A 200 -24.56 -30.03 -26.48
C GLU A 200 -23.73 -29.36 -27.57
N ASN A 201 -24.22 -28.22 -28.12
CA ASN A 201 -23.61 -27.55 -29.27
C ASN A 201 -23.13 -26.13 -28.97
N HIS A 202 -23.62 -25.52 -27.89
CA HIS A 202 -23.39 -24.12 -27.61
C HIS A 202 -22.66 -23.89 -26.30
N LEU A 203 -21.78 -22.92 -26.33
CA LEU A 203 -21.16 -22.33 -25.15
C LEU A 203 -21.25 -20.81 -25.21
N ALA A 204 -21.15 -20.19 -24.07
CA ALA A 204 -21.00 -18.75 -23.98
C ALA A 204 -19.72 -18.42 -23.27
N PHE A 205 -19.10 -17.33 -23.66
CA PHE A 205 -17.94 -16.75 -22.95
C PHE A 205 -17.94 -15.24 -23.06
N TYR A 206 -17.28 -14.60 -22.13
CA TYR A 206 -17.13 -13.15 -22.12
C TYR A 206 -15.86 -12.72 -21.42
N VAL A 207 -15.41 -11.51 -21.76
CA VAL A 207 -14.43 -10.74 -21.03
C VAL A 207 -15.08 -9.43 -20.66
N ALA A 208 -14.92 -9.01 -19.42
CA ALA A 208 -15.46 -7.77 -18.87
C ALA A 208 -14.40 -7.07 -18.01
N ASP A 209 -14.47 -5.75 -17.97
CA ASP A 209 -13.64 -4.91 -17.14
C ASP A 209 -14.50 -3.86 -16.44
N ALA A 210 -14.42 -3.80 -15.12
CA ALA A 210 -15.07 -2.81 -14.29
C ALA A 210 -14.12 -1.65 -14.03
N MET A 211 -14.51 -0.44 -14.40
CA MET A 211 -13.71 0.78 -14.22
C MET A 211 -13.09 0.86 -12.83
N GLY A 212 -11.77 1.05 -12.76
CA GLY A 212 -11.01 1.16 -11.54
C GLY A 212 -10.45 -0.18 -11.06
N HIS A 213 -9.82 -0.17 -9.89
CA HIS A 213 -9.16 -1.35 -9.32
C HIS A 213 -9.54 -1.56 -7.85
N GLY A 214 -9.22 -2.72 -7.33
CA GLY A 214 -9.42 -3.03 -5.92
C GLY A 214 -10.79 -3.60 -5.60
N VAL A 215 -11.19 -3.53 -4.32
CA VAL A 215 -12.34 -4.27 -3.78
C VAL A 215 -13.67 -3.87 -4.44
N ALA A 216 -13.89 -2.59 -4.69
CA ALA A 216 -15.15 -2.12 -5.30
C ALA A 216 -15.34 -2.69 -6.71
N ALA A 217 -14.32 -2.60 -7.57
CA ALA A 217 -14.35 -3.18 -8.93
C ALA A 217 -14.52 -4.70 -8.87
N SER A 218 -13.84 -5.40 -7.95
CA SER A 218 -13.95 -6.85 -7.81
C SER A 218 -15.34 -7.32 -7.37
N LEU A 219 -16.07 -6.53 -6.58
CA LEU A 219 -17.47 -6.83 -6.23
C LEU A 219 -18.41 -6.74 -7.43
N LEU A 220 -18.17 -5.80 -8.35
CA LEU A 220 -18.91 -5.68 -9.59
C LEU A 220 -18.71 -6.89 -10.51
N THR A 221 -17.54 -7.50 -10.51
CA THR A 221 -17.30 -8.74 -11.28
C THR A 221 -18.21 -9.87 -10.83
N ILE A 222 -18.47 -9.98 -9.52
CA ILE A 222 -19.42 -10.95 -8.96
C ILE A 222 -20.85 -10.64 -9.39
N PHE A 223 -21.24 -9.36 -9.39
CA PHE A 223 -22.53 -8.91 -9.89
C PHE A 223 -22.73 -9.30 -11.36
N VAL A 224 -21.74 -9.02 -12.20
CA VAL A 224 -21.77 -9.41 -13.63
C VAL A 224 -21.97 -10.92 -13.76
N LYS A 225 -21.18 -11.73 -13.08
CA LYS A 225 -21.30 -13.20 -13.16
C LYS A 225 -22.69 -13.71 -12.77
N LYS A 226 -23.30 -13.11 -11.77
CA LYS A 226 -24.65 -13.48 -11.33
C LYS A 226 -25.75 -12.92 -12.22
N GLY A 227 -25.51 -11.77 -12.84
CA GLY A 227 -26.44 -11.09 -13.74
C GLY A 227 -26.47 -11.66 -15.18
N VAL A 228 -25.42 -12.36 -15.61
CA VAL A 228 -25.38 -12.99 -16.93
C VAL A 228 -26.34 -14.17 -17.00
N HIS A 229 -27.46 -13.97 -17.70
CA HIS A 229 -28.47 -14.98 -17.97
C HIS A 229 -28.40 -15.35 -19.44
N ALA A 230 -27.84 -16.50 -19.77
CA ALA A 230 -27.61 -16.95 -21.13
C ALA A 230 -28.64 -17.96 -21.63
N LYS A 231 -29.50 -18.48 -20.76
CA LYS A 231 -30.51 -19.52 -21.07
C LYS A 231 -31.76 -19.27 -20.27
N GLU A 232 -32.91 -19.38 -20.94
CA GLU A 232 -34.23 -19.31 -20.32
C GLU A 232 -34.91 -20.65 -20.45
N ILE A 233 -35.36 -21.21 -19.36
CA ILE A 233 -35.98 -22.53 -19.29
C ILE A 233 -37.50 -22.33 -19.07
N THR A 234 -38.30 -22.90 -19.94
CA THR A 234 -39.77 -22.87 -19.84
C THR A 234 -40.33 -24.30 -19.97
N GLY A 235 -40.67 -24.87 -18.83
CA GLY A 235 -41.08 -26.27 -18.77
C GLY A 235 -39.99 -27.24 -19.20
N SER A 236 -40.20 -28.01 -20.26
CA SER A 236 -39.25 -28.96 -20.84
C SER A 236 -38.41 -28.39 -21.98
N THR A 237 -38.64 -27.12 -22.35
CA THR A 237 -37.92 -26.44 -23.43
C THR A 237 -37.03 -25.33 -22.91
N TYR A 238 -36.08 -24.92 -23.71
CA TYR A 238 -35.21 -23.77 -23.37
C TYR A 238 -34.97 -22.92 -24.63
N ARG A 239 -34.65 -21.66 -24.37
CA ARG A 239 -34.19 -20.70 -25.38
C ARG A 239 -32.82 -20.18 -24.98
N LEU A 240 -31.90 -20.17 -25.91
CA LEU A 240 -30.64 -19.45 -25.74
C LEU A 240 -30.89 -17.96 -25.91
N ILE A 241 -30.41 -17.17 -24.96
CA ILE A 241 -30.58 -15.72 -24.97
C ILE A 241 -29.53 -15.08 -25.87
N PRO A 242 -29.91 -14.30 -26.88
CA PRO A 242 -28.96 -13.64 -27.77
C PRO A 242 -28.04 -12.67 -27.00
N PRO A 243 -26.78 -12.47 -27.46
CA PRO A 243 -25.81 -11.54 -26.83
C PRO A 243 -26.35 -10.14 -26.55
N THR A 244 -27.13 -9.58 -27.47
CA THR A 244 -27.78 -8.27 -27.32
C THR A 244 -28.75 -8.20 -26.15
N GLU A 245 -29.51 -9.27 -25.95
CA GLU A 245 -30.49 -9.36 -24.87
C GLU A 245 -29.81 -9.58 -23.51
N VAL A 246 -28.73 -10.37 -23.47
CA VAL A 246 -27.91 -10.55 -22.29
C VAL A 246 -27.33 -9.21 -21.83
N LEU A 247 -26.68 -8.46 -22.71
CA LEU A 247 -26.09 -7.16 -22.36
C LEU A 247 -27.17 -6.13 -21.98
N ARG A 248 -28.31 -6.10 -22.69
CA ARG A 248 -29.40 -5.19 -22.34
C ARG A 248 -29.97 -5.45 -20.95
N LYS A 249 -30.19 -6.72 -20.61
CA LYS A 249 -30.66 -7.10 -19.26
C LYS A 249 -29.66 -6.73 -18.19
N LEU A 250 -28.40 -7.10 -18.37
CA LEU A 250 -27.33 -6.78 -17.44
C LEU A 250 -27.18 -5.27 -17.24
N ASN A 251 -27.26 -4.48 -18.34
CA ASN A 251 -27.21 -3.02 -18.27
C ASN A 251 -28.38 -2.45 -17.45
N ARG A 252 -29.59 -2.94 -17.66
CA ARG A 252 -30.75 -2.52 -16.88
C ARG A 252 -30.59 -2.85 -15.41
N ASP A 253 -30.20 -4.10 -15.09
CA ASP A 253 -30.00 -4.56 -13.73
C ASP A 253 -28.95 -3.70 -13.00
N LEU A 254 -27.88 -3.26 -13.69
CA LEU A 254 -26.86 -2.34 -13.15
C LEU A 254 -27.42 -0.94 -12.89
N ILE A 255 -28.17 -0.36 -13.84
CA ILE A 255 -28.77 0.97 -13.71
C ILE A 255 -29.78 0.99 -12.55
N GLU A 256 -30.58 -0.06 -12.41
CA GLU A 256 -31.60 -0.18 -11.34
C GLU A 256 -30.98 -0.23 -9.92
N GLN A 257 -29.70 -0.59 -9.77
CA GLN A 257 -29.03 -0.56 -8.46
C GLN A 257 -28.83 0.86 -7.91
N GLN A 258 -28.84 1.89 -8.77
CA GLN A 258 -28.67 3.30 -8.38
C GLN A 258 -27.49 3.55 -7.44
N ILE A 259 -26.39 2.82 -7.63
CA ILE A 259 -25.19 2.97 -6.80
C ILE A 259 -24.54 4.32 -7.13
N PRO A 260 -24.39 5.23 -6.16
CA PRO A 260 -23.71 6.51 -6.40
C PRO A 260 -22.28 6.27 -6.87
N ASP A 261 -21.82 7.08 -7.82
CA ASP A 261 -20.46 7.00 -8.39
C ASP A 261 -20.12 5.60 -8.92
N LEU A 262 -21.14 4.85 -9.38
CA LEU A 262 -20.94 3.51 -9.92
C LEU A 262 -19.98 3.56 -11.10
N PRO A 263 -18.85 2.85 -11.03
CA PRO A 263 -17.97 2.71 -12.17
C PRO A 263 -18.71 1.94 -13.28
N PHE A 264 -18.56 2.37 -14.53
CA PHE A 264 -19.07 1.64 -15.69
C PHE A 264 -18.33 0.31 -15.87
N ILE A 265 -18.98 -0.59 -16.60
CA ILE A 265 -18.38 -1.88 -16.98
C ILE A 265 -18.31 -1.95 -18.50
N THR A 266 -17.17 -2.42 -19.00
CA THR A 266 -16.99 -2.79 -20.40
C THR A 266 -17.11 -4.30 -20.54
N MET A 267 -17.69 -4.79 -21.66
CA MET A 267 -17.88 -6.24 -21.85
C MET A 267 -17.99 -6.61 -23.33
N VAL A 268 -17.41 -7.74 -23.70
CA VAL A 268 -17.77 -8.49 -24.92
C VAL A 268 -18.38 -9.80 -24.50
N TYR A 269 -19.60 -10.06 -24.92
CA TYR A 269 -20.29 -11.32 -24.69
C TYR A 269 -20.44 -12.09 -26.00
N VAL A 270 -20.08 -13.37 -26.00
CA VAL A 270 -20.07 -14.27 -27.15
C VAL A 270 -20.95 -15.48 -26.87
N LEU A 271 -21.81 -15.82 -27.83
CA LEU A 271 -22.52 -17.08 -27.96
C LEU A 271 -21.95 -17.84 -29.15
N PHE A 272 -21.44 -19.02 -28.92
CA PHE A 272 -20.71 -19.78 -29.92
C PHE A 272 -21.27 -21.20 -30.09
N ASN A 273 -21.60 -21.57 -31.35
CA ASN A 273 -21.91 -22.92 -31.73
C ASN A 273 -20.63 -23.60 -32.24
N TYR A 274 -20.10 -24.51 -31.46
CA TYR A 274 -18.83 -25.17 -31.79
C TYR A 274 -18.97 -26.34 -32.79
N GLN A 275 -20.18 -26.73 -33.16
CA GLN A 275 -20.43 -27.75 -34.19
C GLN A 275 -20.27 -27.17 -35.59
N ASP A 276 -20.88 -26.02 -35.84
CA ASP A 276 -20.86 -25.37 -37.14
C ASP A 276 -19.90 -24.18 -37.24
N GLY A 277 -19.28 -23.77 -36.14
CA GLY A 277 -18.34 -22.63 -36.07
C GLY A 277 -19.04 -21.25 -36.08
N THR A 278 -20.36 -21.19 -35.91
CA THR A 278 -21.10 -19.93 -35.88
C THR A 278 -20.93 -19.22 -34.56
N LEU A 279 -20.48 -17.96 -34.60
CA LEU A 279 -20.26 -17.11 -33.48
C LEU A 279 -21.14 -15.86 -33.58
N HIS A 280 -21.91 -15.60 -32.52
CA HIS A 280 -22.68 -14.38 -32.33
C HIS A 280 -22.05 -13.60 -31.18
N PHE A 281 -21.82 -12.31 -31.36
CA PHE A 281 -21.34 -11.49 -30.28
C PHE A 281 -21.97 -10.11 -30.22
N SER A 282 -21.89 -9.50 -29.04
CA SER A 282 -22.28 -8.13 -28.79
C SER A 282 -21.26 -7.48 -27.88
N ARG A 283 -21.11 -6.17 -27.97
CA ARG A 283 -20.09 -5.41 -27.25
C ARG A 283 -20.71 -4.25 -26.48
N ALA A 284 -20.24 -4.05 -25.27
CA ALA A 284 -20.55 -2.91 -24.41
C ALA A 284 -19.25 -2.16 -24.06
N GLY A 285 -18.88 -1.17 -24.87
CA GLY A 285 -17.73 -0.29 -24.61
C GLY A 285 -16.33 -0.94 -24.55
N HIS A 286 -16.21 -2.25 -24.66
CA HIS A 286 -14.97 -3.03 -24.48
C HIS A 286 -14.03 -2.91 -25.71
N PRO A 287 -12.71 -3.17 -25.62
CA PRO A 287 -11.85 -3.31 -26.81
C PRO A 287 -12.47 -4.25 -27.87
N TYR A 288 -12.18 -3.97 -29.13
CA TYR A 288 -12.75 -4.79 -30.22
C TYR A 288 -12.14 -6.19 -30.24
N PRO A 289 -12.95 -7.25 -30.46
CA PRO A 289 -12.40 -8.59 -30.67
C PRO A 289 -11.40 -8.61 -31.84
N LEU A 290 -10.25 -9.24 -31.63
CA LEU A 290 -9.22 -9.37 -32.65
C LEU A 290 -9.30 -10.76 -33.30
N TYR A 291 -9.72 -10.79 -34.54
CA TYR A 291 -9.81 -11.99 -35.35
C TYR A 291 -8.53 -12.25 -36.11
N LEU A 292 -8.04 -13.47 -36.04
CA LEU A 292 -6.84 -13.97 -36.69
C LEU A 292 -7.24 -15.12 -37.63
N PRO A 293 -7.48 -14.85 -38.91
CA PRO A 293 -7.76 -15.92 -39.88
C PRO A 293 -6.54 -16.81 -40.06
N LYS A 294 -6.74 -18.10 -40.34
CA LYS A 294 -5.63 -19.01 -40.71
C LYS A 294 -4.81 -18.42 -41.87
N GLU A 295 -5.51 -17.88 -42.87
CA GLU A 295 -4.93 -17.18 -44.02
C GLU A 295 -5.49 -15.74 -44.13
N GLY A 296 -4.60 -14.78 -44.38
CA GLY A 296 -4.97 -13.37 -44.46
C GLY A 296 -4.41 -12.52 -43.31
N LYS A 297 -4.89 -11.30 -43.13
CA LYS A 297 -4.43 -10.36 -42.12
C LYS A 297 -5.36 -10.37 -40.91
N PRO A 298 -4.81 -10.15 -39.71
CA PRO A 298 -5.65 -9.89 -38.52
C PRO A 298 -6.61 -8.72 -38.74
N ALA A 299 -7.80 -8.83 -38.15
CA ALA A 299 -8.84 -7.81 -38.29
C ALA A 299 -9.56 -7.58 -36.95
N LEU A 300 -9.83 -6.32 -36.62
CA LEU A 300 -10.69 -5.96 -35.49
C LEU A 300 -12.13 -6.05 -35.92
N TRP A 301 -12.96 -6.78 -35.18
CA TRP A 301 -14.40 -6.84 -35.41
C TRP A 301 -15.08 -5.63 -34.75
N GLN A 302 -15.20 -4.58 -35.52
CA GLN A 302 -15.77 -3.31 -35.04
C GLN A 302 -17.28 -3.37 -34.95
N ILE A 303 -17.82 -3.08 -33.78
CA ILE A 303 -19.25 -2.96 -33.49
C ILE A 303 -19.49 -1.90 -32.41
N ASP A 304 -20.47 -1.05 -32.60
CA ASP A 304 -20.87 -0.05 -31.62
C ASP A 304 -21.65 -0.68 -30.47
N GLY A 305 -21.41 -0.17 -29.24
CA GLY A 305 -22.14 -0.54 -28.04
C GLY A 305 -21.74 0.36 -26.86
N GLY A 306 -22.75 0.92 -26.19
CA GLY A 306 -22.53 1.77 -25.01
C GLY A 306 -22.02 0.96 -23.78
N LEU A 307 -21.44 1.65 -22.82
CA LEU A 307 -20.98 1.09 -21.56
C LEU A 307 -22.16 0.52 -20.74
N LEU A 308 -21.90 -0.50 -19.93
CA LEU A 308 -22.88 -1.02 -18.98
C LEU A 308 -22.95 -0.14 -17.73
N GLY A 309 -24.15 0.07 -17.21
CA GLY A 309 -24.40 0.77 -15.95
C GLY A 309 -24.55 2.29 -16.07
N VAL A 310 -24.35 2.89 -17.26
CA VAL A 310 -24.36 4.36 -17.45
C VAL A 310 -25.71 4.87 -17.90
N PHE A 311 -26.21 4.35 -19.01
CA PHE A 311 -27.53 4.74 -19.58
C PHE A 311 -28.13 3.60 -20.38
N GLU A 312 -29.45 3.62 -20.57
CA GLU A 312 -30.10 2.64 -21.43
C GLU A 312 -29.59 2.79 -22.86
N THR A 313 -29.15 1.68 -23.44
CA THR A 313 -28.67 1.62 -24.81
C THR A 313 -29.13 0.37 -25.53
N GLN A 314 -29.14 0.42 -26.88
CA GLN A 314 -29.36 -0.74 -27.70
C GLN A 314 -28.03 -1.33 -28.14
N TYR A 315 -27.85 -2.61 -27.89
CA TYR A 315 -26.66 -3.34 -28.32
C TYR A 315 -26.90 -3.96 -29.69
N ARG A 316 -25.87 -3.99 -30.51
CA ARG A 316 -25.92 -4.59 -31.86
C ARG A 316 -25.38 -6.01 -31.82
N LEU A 317 -25.83 -6.87 -32.70
CA LEU A 317 -25.36 -8.23 -32.91
C LEU A 317 -24.48 -8.29 -34.15
N GLN A 318 -23.33 -8.92 -34.03
CA GLN A 318 -22.57 -9.40 -35.19
C GLN A 318 -22.49 -10.93 -35.17
N THR A 319 -22.48 -11.50 -36.39
CA THR A 319 -22.39 -12.94 -36.60
C THR A 319 -21.20 -13.23 -37.51
N HIS A 320 -20.36 -14.16 -37.12
CA HIS A 320 -19.23 -14.65 -37.89
C HIS A 320 -19.22 -16.17 -37.93
N HIS A 321 -18.54 -16.72 -38.91
CA HIS A 321 -18.35 -18.15 -39.05
C HIS A 321 -16.85 -18.44 -39.05
N LEU A 322 -16.38 -19.15 -38.05
CA LEU A 322 -14.96 -19.49 -37.88
C LEU A 322 -14.65 -20.81 -38.55
N LYS A 323 -13.50 -20.86 -39.21
CA LYS A 323 -13.00 -22.05 -39.91
C LYS A 323 -11.85 -22.69 -39.10
N PRO A 324 -11.55 -23.98 -39.32
CA PRO A 324 -10.37 -24.59 -38.67
C PRO A 324 -9.07 -23.81 -38.95
N GLY A 325 -8.35 -23.49 -37.90
CA GLY A 325 -7.16 -22.65 -37.89
C GLY A 325 -7.38 -21.18 -37.63
N ASP A 326 -8.64 -20.72 -37.61
CA ASP A 326 -8.97 -19.36 -37.23
C ASP A 326 -8.89 -19.18 -35.69
N LYS A 327 -8.44 -18.01 -35.25
CA LYS A 327 -8.36 -17.63 -33.84
C LYS A 327 -9.11 -16.35 -33.54
N LEU A 328 -9.61 -16.23 -32.33
CA LEU A 328 -10.23 -15.02 -31.80
C LEU A 328 -9.56 -14.67 -30.47
N LEU A 329 -9.20 -13.40 -30.30
CA LEU A 329 -8.70 -12.86 -29.05
C LEU A 329 -9.67 -11.80 -28.51
N LEU A 330 -10.03 -11.93 -27.24
CA LEU A 330 -10.65 -10.87 -26.42
C LEU A 330 -9.61 -10.43 -25.39
N TYR A 331 -9.53 -9.12 -25.13
CA TYR A 331 -8.52 -8.57 -24.24
C TYR A 331 -8.99 -7.28 -23.58
N THR A 332 -8.46 -6.96 -22.42
CA THR A 332 -8.72 -5.73 -21.70
C THR A 332 -7.68 -4.65 -22.03
N ASP A 333 -7.96 -3.40 -21.71
CA ASP A 333 -7.13 -2.25 -22.05
C ASP A 333 -5.78 -2.22 -21.29
N GLY A 334 -5.63 -2.99 -20.22
CA GLY A 334 -4.33 -3.22 -19.60
C GLY A 334 -3.26 -3.79 -20.55
N MET A 335 -3.68 -4.34 -21.70
CA MET A 335 -2.76 -4.71 -22.78
C MET A 335 -2.18 -3.51 -23.54
N ASP A 336 -2.88 -2.39 -23.54
CA ASP A 336 -2.46 -1.23 -24.33
C ASP A 336 -1.33 -0.43 -23.67
N GLY A 337 -1.05 -0.66 -22.39
CA GLY A 337 0.08 -0.06 -21.64
C GLY A 337 0.12 1.47 -21.66
N ALA A 338 -0.91 2.12 -22.19
CA ALA A 338 -0.96 3.51 -22.49
C ALA A 338 -2.26 4.11 -21.96
N SER A 339 -2.15 5.23 -21.25
CA SER A 339 -3.25 6.12 -20.95
C SER A 339 -4.07 6.45 -22.21
N PHE A 340 -5.33 6.81 -22.04
CA PHE A 340 -6.32 7.13 -23.09
C PHE A 340 -5.80 7.98 -24.27
N GLU A 341 -4.71 8.76 -24.04
CA GLU A 341 -4.07 9.60 -25.07
C GLU A 341 -3.09 8.85 -26.00
N GLN A 342 -2.74 7.59 -25.71
CA GLN A 342 -1.76 6.78 -26.47
C GLN A 342 -2.32 5.48 -27.06
N GLN A 343 -3.65 5.31 -27.12
CA GLN A 343 -4.29 4.10 -27.64
C GLN A 343 -3.79 3.65 -29.04
N SER A 344 -3.38 4.60 -29.90
CA SER A 344 -2.84 4.27 -31.22
C SER A 344 -1.48 3.54 -31.17
N VAL A 345 -0.69 3.75 -30.14
CA VAL A 345 0.64 3.13 -29.96
C VAL A 345 0.47 1.72 -29.39
N GLY A 346 -0.43 1.54 -28.42
CA GLY A 346 -0.73 0.24 -27.81
C GLY A 346 -1.29 -0.76 -28.84
N LEU A 347 -2.28 -0.35 -29.61
CA LEU A 347 -2.87 -1.17 -30.69
C LEU A 347 -1.80 -1.56 -31.74
N ALA A 348 -0.90 -0.65 -32.13
CA ALA A 348 0.17 -0.97 -33.07
C ALA A 348 1.15 -2.01 -32.50
N SER A 349 1.45 -1.94 -31.20
CA SER A 349 2.30 -2.91 -30.51
C SER A 349 1.62 -4.28 -30.41
N LEU A 350 0.32 -4.30 -30.08
CA LEU A 350 -0.49 -5.54 -30.06
C LEU A 350 -0.55 -6.18 -31.42
N HIS A 351 -0.82 -5.42 -32.49
CA HIS A 351 -0.87 -5.94 -33.85
C HIS A 351 0.50 -6.53 -34.28
N ALA A 352 1.61 -5.85 -33.96
CA ALA A 352 2.95 -6.35 -34.27
C ALA A 352 3.28 -7.64 -33.50
N ALA A 353 2.91 -7.73 -32.23
CA ALA A 353 3.11 -8.92 -31.41
C ALA A 353 2.24 -10.09 -31.93
N VAL A 354 1.00 -9.84 -32.27
CA VAL A 354 0.09 -10.84 -32.82
C VAL A 354 0.60 -11.36 -34.15
N GLU A 355 1.03 -10.50 -35.08
CA GLU A 355 1.61 -10.94 -36.36
C GLU A 355 2.86 -11.83 -36.15
N ARG A 356 3.66 -11.53 -35.16
CA ARG A 356 4.86 -12.30 -34.82
C ARG A 356 4.54 -13.70 -34.31
N PHE A 357 3.47 -13.85 -33.53
CA PHE A 357 3.15 -15.09 -32.82
C PHE A 357 1.94 -15.84 -33.38
N ARG A 358 1.24 -15.32 -34.39
CA ARG A 358 -0.03 -15.88 -34.92
C ARG A 358 0.03 -17.36 -35.33
N ALA A 359 1.20 -17.86 -35.72
CA ALA A 359 1.39 -19.26 -36.13
C ALA A 359 1.41 -20.24 -34.95
N LEU A 360 1.61 -19.74 -33.74
CA LEU A 360 1.64 -20.59 -32.54
C LEU A 360 0.25 -21.11 -32.19
N PRO A 361 0.13 -22.28 -31.53
CA PRO A 361 -1.12 -22.70 -30.90
C PRO A 361 -1.64 -21.63 -29.91
N ILE A 362 -2.95 -21.60 -29.65
CA ILE A 362 -3.59 -20.51 -28.91
C ILE A 362 -3.05 -20.37 -27.49
N ASP A 363 -2.68 -21.43 -26.82
CA ASP A 363 -2.08 -21.46 -25.50
C ASP A 363 -0.70 -20.77 -25.48
N GLU A 364 0.16 -21.10 -26.44
CA GLU A 364 1.46 -20.45 -26.58
C GLU A 364 1.33 -19.00 -27.04
N LEU A 365 0.39 -18.71 -27.94
CA LEU A 365 0.12 -17.34 -28.40
C LEU A 365 -0.28 -16.44 -27.25
N VAL A 366 -1.25 -16.83 -26.43
CA VAL A 366 -1.73 -16.07 -25.30
C VAL A 366 -0.62 -15.83 -24.26
N GLU A 367 0.19 -16.87 -23.97
CA GLU A 367 1.31 -16.75 -23.03
C GLU A 367 2.41 -15.81 -23.55
N ARG A 368 2.73 -15.88 -24.86
CA ARG A 368 3.74 -14.98 -25.48
C ARG A 368 3.27 -13.54 -25.52
N LEU A 369 2.00 -13.29 -25.89
CA LEU A 369 1.44 -11.94 -25.89
C LEU A 369 1.48 -11.34 -24.51
N ALA A 370 1.03 -12.07 -23.49
CA ALA A 370 1.08 -11.59 -22.12
C ALA A 370 2.52 -11.29 -21.68
N SER A 371 3.48 -12.18 -21.98
CA SER A 371 4.88 -12.01 -21.58
C SER A 371 5.56 -10.82 -22.27
N ASP A 372 5.36 -10.64 -23.58
CA ASP A 372 5.94 -9.52 -24.34
C ASP A 372 5.44 -8.17 -23.82
N LEU A 373 4.16 -8.08 -23.50
CA LEU A 373 3.55 -6.83 -23.01
C LEU A 373 3.94 -6.53 -21.56
N PHE A 374 4.15 -7.54 -20.73
CA PHE A 374 4.65 -7.37 -19.35
C PHE A 374 6.06 -6.84 -19.25
N THR A 375 6.93 -7.14 -20.20
CA THR A 375 8.33 -6.67 -20.18
C THR A 375 8.45 -5.21 -20.58
N GLN A 376 7.46 -4.63 -21.23
CA GLN A 376 7.53 -3.28 -21.80
C GLN A 376 6.91 -2.19 -20.90
N THR A 377 6.06 -2.54 -19.92
CA THR A 377 5.37 -1.56 -19.08
C THR A 377 5.35 -1.97 -17.60
N ARG A 378 5.45 -0.99 -16.69
CA ARG A 378 5.01 -1.18 -15.31
C ARG A 378 3.51 -1.42 -15.36
N GLN A 379 3.06 -2.60 -14.93
CA GLN A 379 1.65 -2.94 -14.87
C GLN A 379 0.91 -1.92 -13.98
N SER A 380 0.15 -1.05 -14.61
CA SER A 380 -0.69 -0.04 -13.95
C SER A 380 -2.15 -0.46 -13.87
N ASP A 381 -2.56 -1.47 -14.66
CA ASP A 381 -3.92 -1.96 -14.75
C ASP A 381 -3.98 -3.48 -14.83
N ASP A 382 -5.19 -4.03 -14.63
CA ASP A 382 -5.44 -5.46 -14.76
C ASP A 382 -5.23 -5.91 -16.22
N LEU A 383 -4.80 -7.15 -16.40
CA LEU A 383 -4.57 -7.71 -17.73
C LEU A 383 -5.35 -9.01 -17.90
N THR A 384 -6.17 -9.05 -18.90
CA THR A 384 -6.86 -10.26 -19.35
C THR A 384 -6.68 -10.46 -20.84
N VAL A 385 -6.21 -11.64 -21.24
CA VAL A 385 -6.18 -12.10 -22.62
C VAL A 385 -6.89 -13.44 -22.69
N PHE A 386 -8.00 -13.48 -23.38
CA PHE A 386 -8.79 -14.69 -23.64
C PHE A 386 -8.66 -15.06 -25.11
N GLY A 387 -8.19 -16.26 -25.40
CA GLY A 387 -7.98 -16.78 -26.74
C GLY A 387 -8.84 -18.00 -27.03
N MET A 388 -9.33 -18.08 -28.27
CA MET A 388 -10.01 -19.23 -28.82
C MET A 388 -9.41 -19.59 -30.17
N GLU A 389 -9.26 -20.88 -30.47
CA GLU A 389 -8.79 -21.41 -31.76
C GLU A 389 -9.71 -22.54 -32.22
N MET A 390 -10.16 -22.46 -33.48
CA MET A 390 -10.82 -23.57 -34.13
C MET A 390 -9.76 -24.59 -34.58
N VAL A 391 -9.91 -25.85 -34.17
CA VAL A 391 -9.06 -26.96 -34.63
C VAL A 391 -9.84 -27.88 -35.55
N GLU A 392 -9.12 -28.74 -36.28
CA GLU A 392 -9.72 -29.70 -37.23
C GLU A 392 -10.59 -30.73 -36.54
#